data_f3dd94857c78001cb2ff7c85306f43a5
#
_entry.id   f3dd94857c78001cb2ff7c85306f43a5
#
_cell.length_a   1.000
_cell.length_b   1.000
_cell.length_c   1.000
_cell.angle_alpha   90.00
_cell.angle_beta   90.00
_cell.angle_gamma   90.00
#
_symmetry.space_group_name_H-M   'P 1'
#
loop_
_entity.id
_entity.type
_entity.pdbx_description
1 polymer ?
#
loop_
_entity_poly.entity_id
_entity_poly.type
_entity_poly.pdbx_seq_one_letter_code
_entity_poly.pdbx_strand_id
1 'polypeptide(L)'
;MQAATVVINRRALRHNLQRLRELAPASKLVAVVKANAYGHGLLETARTLPDADAFGVARLEEALRLRAGGITQPILLLEGFFDAADLPTISAQCLHTAVHNQEQLAALEAVELAEPVTVWMKLDTGMHRLGVRPEEAEAFYQRLTHCKNVRQPVNIVSHFARADEPECGATEHQLDIFSAFCQGKPGQRSIAASGGILLWPQSHFDWARPGIILYGVSPLEHKPWGPDFGFQPVMSLTSSLIAVRDHKAGEPVGYGGTWVSERDTRLGVVAMGYGDGYPRAAPSGTPVLVNGREVPIVGRVAMDMICVDLGPNAQDNAGDPVVLWGEGLPVERIAEMTKVSAYELITRLTSRVAMKYID
;
A
#
# COMPACT_ATOMS: atom_id res chain seq x y z
N MET A 1 -9.09 -28.81 2.83
CA MET A 1 -7.73 -28.35 3.18
C MET A 1 -7.31 -27.32 2.15
N GLN A 2 -6.97 -26.11 2.55
CA GLN A 2 -6.68 -24.99 1.67
C GLN A 2 -5.23 -24.56 1.88
N ALA A 3 -4.47 -24.45 0.78
CA ALA A 3 -3.11 -23.89 0.80
C ALA A 3 -3.16 -22.36 0.90
N ALA A 4 -2.00 -21.71 0.81
CA ALA A 4 -1.85 -20.26 0.88
C ALA A 4 -2.91 -19.51 0.07
N THR A 5 -3.70 -18.70 0.74
CA THR A 5 -4.82 -17.94 0.16
C THR A 5 -4.88 -16.55 0.76
N VAL A 6 -5.04 -15.55 -0.10
CA VAL A 6 -5.40 -14.18 0.30
C VAL A 6 -6.91 -14.05 0.25
N VAL A 7 -7.51 -13.68 1.37
CA VAL A 7 -8.93 -13.33 1.45
C VAL A 7 -9.05 -11.81 1.53
N ILE A 8 -9.72 -11.22 0.56
CA ILE A 8 -9.95 -9.77 0.48
C ILE A 8 -11.39 -9.48 0.88
N ASN A 9 -11.55 -8.70 1.95
CA ASN A 9 -12.84 -8.28 2.47
C ASN A 9 -13.24 -6.94 1.83
N ARG A 10 -14.16 -7.00 0.85
CA ARG A 10 -14.60 -5.81 0.12
C ARG A 10 -15.40 -4.84 0.99
N ARG A 11 -16.16 -5.36 1.97
CA ARG A 11 -16.87 -4.51 2.94
C ARG A 11 -15.90 -3.69 3.79
N ALA A 12 -14.82 -4.30 4.25
CA ALA A 12 -13.77 -3.60 5.00
C ALA A 12 -13.13 -2.48 4.15
N LEU A 13 -12.90 -2.73 2.88
CA LEU A 13 -12.35 -1.73 1.95
C LEU A 13 -13.30 -0.52 1.81
N ARG A 14 -14.60 -0.76 1.62
CA ARG A 14 -15.61 0.32 1.58
C ARG A 14 -15.72 1.07 2.91
N HIS A 15 -15.67 0.35 4.03
CA HIS A 15 -15.64 0.96 5.36
C HIS A 15 -14.44 1.91 5.51
N ASN A 16 -13.27 1.48 5.05
CA ASN A 16 -12.05 2.28 5.15
C ASN A 16 -12.13 3.56 4.29
N LEU A 17 -12.70 3.48 3.10
CA LEU A 17 -12.93 4.69 2.30
C LEU A 17 -13.85 5.67 3.02
N GLN A 18 -14.92 5.17 3.63
CA GLN A 18 -15.85 6.01 4.41
C GLN A 18 -15.16 6.63 5.63
N ARG A 19 -14.31 5.87 6.32
CA ARG A 19 -13.53 6.39 7.44
C ARG A 19 -12.58 7.51 7.00
N LEU A 20 -11.96 7.36 5.84
CA LEU A 20 -11.11 8.42 5.26
C LEU A 20 -11.91 9.69 4.95
N ARG A 21 -13.14 9.56 4.46
CA ARG A 21 -14.02 10.72 4.24
C ARG A 21 -14.36 11.44 5.54
N GLU A 22 -14.53 10.71 6.64
CA GLU A 22 -14.77 11.31 7.96
C GLU A 22 -13.56 12.09 8.45
N LEU A 23 -12.35 11.59 8.17
CA LEU A 23 -11.08 12.24 8.58
C LEU A 23 -10.74 13.46 7.72
N ALA A 24 -11.10 13.44 6.44
CA ALA A 24 -10.79 14.50 5.48
C ALA A 24 -12.06 14.91 4.72
N PRO A 25 -13.08 15.45 5.42
CA PRO A 25 -14.42 15.68 4.82
C PRO A 25 -14.44 16.74 3.72
N ALA A 26 -13.48 17.67 3.72
CA ALA A 26 -13.38 18.73 2.73
C ALA A 26 -12.50 18.37 1.53
N SER A 27 -11.87 17.20 1.54
CA SER A 27 -10.95 16.78 0.49
C SER A 27 -11.56 15.70 -0.39
N LYS A 28 -11.22 15.71 -1.67
CA LYS A 28 -11.42 14.56 -2.55
C LYS A 28 -10.37 13.51 -2.24
N LEU A 29 -10.69 12.25 -2.51
CA LEU A 29 -9.81 11.12 -2.21
C LEU A 29 -9.33 10.44 -3.49
N VAL A 30 -8.02 10.36 -3.65
CA VAL A 30 -7.34 9.55 -4.66
C VAL A 30 -7.01 8.21 -4.01
N ALA A 31 -7.75 7.17 -4.35
CA ALA A 31 -7.45 5.83 -3.88
C ALA A 31 -6.19 5.31 -4.61
N VAL A 32 -5.12 5.08 -3.88
CA VAL A 32 -3.86 4.63 -4.47
C VAL A 32 -3.89 3.11 -4.63
N VAL A 33 -3.85 2.65 -5.88
CA VAL A 33 -4.01 1.23 -6.27
C VAL A 33 -2.82 0.68 -7.05
N LYS A 34 -1.67 1.34 -6.95
CA LYS A 34 -0.41 0.86 -7.54
C LYS A 34 0.01 -0.49 -6.96
N ALA A 35 0.94 -1.17 -7.61
CA ALA A 35 1.47 -2.47 -7.19
C ALA A 35 0.35 -3.49 -6.94
N ASN A 36 -0.52 -3.65 -7.94
CA ASN A 36 -1.69 -4.53 -7.86
C ASN A 36 -2.61 -4.20 -6.67
N ALA A 37 -2.85 -2.90 -6.45
CA ALA A 37 -3.59 -2.38 -5.29
C ALA A 37 -2.98 -2.90 -3.98
N TYR A 38 -1.68 -2.68 -3.79
CA TYR A 38 -0.94 -3.16 -2.60
C TYR A 38 -1.15 -4.66 -2.36
N GLY A 39 -1.18 -5.44 -3.44
CA GLY A 39 -1.38 -6.89 -3.37
C GLY A 39 -2.85 -7.35 -3.26
N HIS A 40 -3.80 -6.43 -3.30
CA HIS A 40 -5.23 -6.73 -3.10
C HIS A 40 -6.00 -7.01 -4.41
N GLY A 41 -5.36 -6.84 -5.56
CA GLY A 41 -5.99 -6.96 -6.87
C GLY A 41 -6.44 -5.61 -7.43
N LEU A 42 -5.79 -5.18 -8.52
CA LEU A 42 -5.96 -3.83 -9.07
C LEU A 42 -7.40 -3.53 -9.47
N LEU A 43 -7.97 -4.32 -10.37
CA LEU A 43 -9.29 -4.06 -10.94
C LEU A 43 -10.42 -4.35 -9.93
N GLU A 44 -10.30 -5.43 -9.17
CA GLU A 44 -11.27 -5.78 -8.14
C GLU A 44 -11.35 -4.70 -7.05
N THR A 45 -10.21 -4.16 -6.63
CA THR A 45 -10.16 -3.06 -5.66
C THR A 45 -10.85 -1.82 -6.21
N ALA A 46 -10.51 -1.41 -7.43
CA ALA A 46 -11.11 -0.23 -8.06
C ALA A 46 -12.63 -0.37 -8.22
N ARG A 47 -13.10 -1.54 -8.66
CA ARG A 47 -14.54 -1.85 -8.80
C ARG A 47 -15.28 -1.86 -7.46
N THR A 48 -14.59 -2.17 -6.37
CA THR A 48 -15.16 -2.15 -5.02
C THR A 48 -15.35 -0.73 -4.50
N LEU A 49 -14.70 0.26 -5.11
CA LEU A 49 -14.69 1.66 -4.69
C LEU A 49 -15.30 2.60 -5.75
N PRO A 50 -16.59 2.43 -6.10
CA PRO A 50 -17.23 3.33 -7.07
C PRO A 50 -17.31 4.77 -6.59
N ASP A 51 -17.25 5.00 -5.27
CA ASP A 51 -17.32 6.32 -4.65
C ASP A 51 -15.94 6.99 -4.49
N ALA A 52 -14.83 6.35 -4.89
CA ALA A 52 -13.55 7.02 -4.94
C ALA A 52 -13.58 8.17 -5.96
N ASP A 53 -13.03 9.31 -5.60
CA ASP A 53 -13.02 10.48 -6.49
C ASP A 53 -12.04 10.33 -7.65
N ALA A 54 -10.96 9.58 -7.41
CA ALA A 54 -9.94 9.25 -8.42
C ALA A 54 -9.16 8.02 -7.96
N PHE A 55 -8.33 7.49 -8.86
CA PHE A 55 -7.36 6.44 -8.56
C PHE A 55 -5.95 6.94 -8.87
N GLY A 56 -4.97 6.50 -8.07
CA GLY A 56 -3.56 6.78 -8.27
C GLY A 56 -2.78 5.50 -8.56
N VAL A 57 -1.97 5.54 -9.60
CA VAL A 57 -1.14 4.41 -10.04
C VAL A 57 0.29 4.87 -10.29
N ALA A 58 1.23 3.93 -10.39
CA ALA A 58 2.63 4.24 -10.65
C ALA A 58 3.00 4.08 -12.12
N ARG A 59 2.33 3.17 -12.84
CA ARG A 59 2.68 2.80 -14.21
C ARG A 59 1.51 3.02 -15.16
N LEU A 60 1.85 3.39 -16.41
CA LEU A 60 0.84 3.57 -17.47
C LEU A 60 0.01 2.29 -17.68
N GLU A 61 0.64 1.13 -17.64
CA GLU A 61 -0.02 -0.16 -17.82
C GLU A 61 -1.10 -0.42 -16.77
N GLU A 62 -0.88 0.01 -15.55
CA GLU A 62 -1.89 -0.07 -14.48
C GLU A 62 -3.12 0.79 -14.81
N ALA A 63 -2.88 2.02 -15.28
CA ALA A 63 -3.96 2.92 -15.72
C ALA A 63 -4.75 2.35 -16.91
N LEU A 64 -4.05 1.79 -17.89
CA LEU A 64 -4.68 1.18 -19.06
C LEU A 64 -5.52 -0.05 -18.70
N ARG A 65 -5.07 -0.86 -17.76
CA ARG A 65 -5.85 -1.99 -17.23
C ARG A 65 -7.12 -1.52 -16.53
N LEU A 66 -7.06 -0.45 -15.76
CA LEU A 66 -8.23 0.15 -15.13
C LEU A 66 -9.23 0.66 -16.19
N ARG A 67 -8.77 1.36 -17.20
CA ARG A 67 -9.61 1.85 -18.30
C ARG A 67 -10.27 0.69 -19.07
N ALA A 68 -9.49 -0.31 -19.43
CA ALA A 68 -9.99 -1.51 -20.11
C ALA A 68 -11.03 -2.26 -19.27
N GLY A 69 -10.91 -2.21 -17.96
CA GLY A 69 -11.86 -2.79 -17.01
C GLY A 69 -13.10 -1.95 -16.73
N GLY A 70 -13.27 -0.80 -17.41
CA GLY A 70 -14.46 0.05 -17.30
C GLY A 70 -14.39 1.13 -16.22
N ILE A 71 -13.23 1.35 -15.61
CA ILE A 71 -13.05 2.44 -14.61
C ILE A 71 -13.04 3.78 -15.36
N THR A 72 -13.92 4.69 -14.96
CA THR A 72 -14.13 5.99 -15.60
C THR A 72 -13.67 7.19 -14.76
N GLN A 73 -13.44 7.00 -13.45
CA GLN A 73 -12.93 8.07 -12.60
C GLN A 73 -11.57 8.56 -13.11
N PRO A 74 -11.16 9.79 -12.75
CA PRO A 74 -9.80 10.25 -13.02
C PRO A 74 -8.76 9.27 -12.50
N ILE A 75 -7.69 9.08 -13.27
CA ILE A 75 -6.55 8.23 -12.88
C ILE A 75 -5.30 9.08 -12.96
N LEU A 76 -4.58 9.18 -11.84
CA LEU A 76 -3.35 9.95 -11.73
C LEU A 76 -2.13 9.03 -11.84
N LEU A 77 -1.27 9.33 -12.81
CA LEU A 77 0.07 8.74 -12.91
C LEU A 77 0.98 9.46 -11.91
N LEU A 78 1.20 8.83 -10.76
CA LEU A 78 1.91 9.43 -9.61
C LEU A 78 3.38 9.75 -9.90
N GLU A 79 4.00 9.01 -10.82
CA GLU A 79 5.40 9.20 -11.23
C GLU A 79 5.52 9.88 -12.60
N GLY A 80 4.40 10.24 -13.21
CA GLY A 80 4.35 10.80 -14.55
C GLY A 80 4.53 9.74 -15.64
N PHE A 81 4.80 10.19 -16.85
CA PHE A 81 5.12 9.33 -17.99
C PHE A 81 6.62 9.12 -18.09
N PHE A 82 7.03 7.95 -18.60
CA PHE A 82 8.45 7.62 -18.75
C PHE A 82 8.95 7.84 -20.19
N ASP A 83 8.04 7.77 -21.15
CA ASP A 83 8.35 7.99 -22.56
C ASP A 83 7.42 9.07 -23.12
N ALA A 84 7.98 10.04 -23.85
CA ALA A 84 7.22 11.07 -24.54
C ALA A 84 6.18 10.47 -25.52
N ALA A 85 6.46 9.30 -26.07
CA ALA A 85 5.56 8.59 -26.98
C ALA A 85 4.24 8.15 -26.30
N ASP A 86 4.18 8.14 -24.97
CA ASP A 86 2.97 7.78 -24.21
C ASP A 86 1.96 8.93 -24.13
N LEU A 87 2.37 10.17 -24.39
CA LEU A 87 1.51 11.35 -24.26
C LEU A 87 0.21 11.28 -25.07
N PRO A 88 0.21 10.83 -26.34
CA PRO A 88 -1.06 10.65 -27.06
C PRO A 88 -2.03 9.68 -26.36
N THR A 89 -1.53 8.59 -25.79
CA THR A 89 -2.35 7.63 -25.04
C THR A 89 -2.88 8.24 -23.73
N ILE A 90 -2.04 8.99 -23.02
CA ILE A 90 -2.43 9.69 -21.78
C ILE A 90 -3.56 10.68 -22.07
N SER A 91 -3.44 11.44 -23.16
CA SER A 91 -4.48 12.36 -23.61
C SER A 91 -5.77 11.62 -24.00
N ALA A 92 -5.68 10.59 -24.83
CA ALA A 92 -6.82 9.83 -25.31
C ALA A 92 -7.58 9.12 -24.19
N GLN A 93 -6.88 8.63 -23.19
CA GLN A 93 -7.46 7.91 -22.04
C GLN A 93 -7.86 8.85 -20.89
N CYS A 94 -7.73 10.16 -21.07
CA CYS A 94 -8.07 11.17 -20.06
C CYS A 94 -7.35 10.90 -18.72
N LEU A 95 -6.07 10.54 -18.79
CA LEU A 95 -5.25 10.32 -17.60
C LEU A 95 -4.66 11.65 -17.12
N HIS A 96 -4.56 11.80 -15.80
CA HIS A 96 -3.78 12.86 -15.19
C HIS A 96 -2.33 12.41 -15.07
N THR A 97 -1.39 13.32 -15.23
CA THR A 97 0.03 13.00 -15.08
C THR A 97 0.75 13.95 -14.13
N ALA A 98 1.57 13.41 -13.25
CA ALA A 98 2.56 14.21 -12.55
C ALA A 98 3.64 14.64 -13.57
N VAL A 99 4.17 15.84 -13.38
CA VAL A 99 5.31 16.37 -14.16
C VAL A 99 6.35 16.87 -13.15
N HIS A 100 7.56 16.33 -13.21
CA HIS A 100 8.53 16.51 -12.15
C HIS A 100 9.96 16.80 -12.62
N ASN A 101 10.19 16.91 -13.95
CA ASN A 101 11.51 17.23 -14.49
C ASN A 101 11.40 17.99 -15.82
N GLN A 102 12.52 18.53 -16.26
CA GLN A 102 12.61 19.35 -17.48
C GLN A 102 12.33 18.53 -18.75
N GLU A 103 12.71 17.26 -18.76
CA GLU A 103 12.50 16.36 -19.90
C GLU A 103 11.01 16.11 -20.14
N GLN A 104 10.25 15.91 -19.10
CA GLN A 104 8.79 15.77 -19.20
C GLN A 104 8.13 17.06 -19.67
N LEU A 105 8.55 18.19 -19.13
CA LEU A 105 8.04 19.50 -19.54
C LEU A 105 8.34 19.78 -21.03
N ALA A 106 9.57 19.53 -21.47
CA ALA A 106 9.97 19.70 -22.88
C ALA A 106 9.15 18.77 -23.80
N ALA A 107 8.89 17.54 -23.38
CA ALA A 107 8.05 16.60 -24.13
C ALA A 107 6.62 17.12 -24.29
N LEU A 108 6.03 17.66 -23.22
CA LEU A 108 4.69 18.27 -23.26
C LEU A 108 4.66 19.50 -24.19
N GLU A 109 5.71 20.31 -24.19
CA GLU A 109 5.79 21.49 -25.06
C GLU A 109 5.92 21.12 -26.55
N ALA A 110 6.57 19.98 -26.84
CA ALA A 110 6.91 19.57 -28.21
C ALA A 110 5.84 18.72 -28.88
N VAL A 111 5.02 17.99 -28.14
CA VAL A 111 4.05 17.04 -28.68
C VAL A 111 2.86 17.76 -29.33
N GLU A 112 2.26 17.11 -30.34
CA GLU A 112 0.97 17.53 -30.89
C GLU A 112 -0.13 16.64 -30.30
N LEU A 113 -1.01 17.23 -29.49
CA LEU A 113 -2.15 16.54 -28.86
C LEU A 113 -3.47 17.16 -29.32
N ALA A 114 -4.46 16.30 -29.55
CA ALA A 114 -5.82 16.77 -29.87
C ALA A 114 -6.47 17.45 -28.66
N GLU A 115 -6.25 16.90 -27.45
CA GLU A 115 -6.78 17.43 -26.20
C GLU A 115 -5.66 17.63 -25.19
N PRO A 116 -5.70 18.71 -24.40
CA PRO A 116 -4.70 18.94 -23.37
C PRO A 116 -4.84 17.94 -22.22
N VAL A 117 -3.72 17.69 -21.54
CA VAL A 117 -3.60 16.75 -20.42
C VAL A 117 -3.70 17.49 -19.09
N THR A 118 -4.44 16.91 -18.13
CA THR A 118 -4.43 17.41 -16.76
C THR A 118 -3.10 17.08 -16.08
N VAL A 119 -2.42 18.11 -15.62
CA VAL A 119 -1.07 18.02 -15.05
C VAL A 119 -1.08 18.34 -13.56
N TRP A 120 -0.33 17.56 -12.84
CA TRP A 120 0.05 17.78 -11.45
C TRP A 120 1.56 18.06 -11.40
N MET A 121 1.92 19.34 -11.29
CA MET A 121 3.32 19.70 -11.09
C MET A 121 3.80 19.20 -9.74
N LYS A 122 4.83 18.36 -9.73
CA LYS A 122 5.39 17.84 -8.49
C LYS A 122 6.50 18.74 -7.98
N LEU A 123 6.28 19.29 -6.78
CA LEU A 123 7.24 20.13 -6.07
C LEU A 123 8.02 19.25 -5.07
N ASP A 124 9.33 19.31 -5.10
CA ASP A 124 10.16 18.68 -4.07
C ASP A 124 10.27 19.62 -2.88
N THR A 125 9.50 19.33 -1.85
CA THR A 125 9.46 20.11 -0.61
C THR A 125 10.41 19.58 0.48
N GLY A 126 11.09 18.46 0.22
CA GLY A 126 12.04 17.91 1.19
C GLY A 126 12.21 16.40 1.22
N MET A 127 11.46 15.65 0.39
CA MET A 127 11.68 14.21 0.28
C MET A 127 12.91 13.87 -0.56
N HIS A 128 13.24 14.75 -1.52
CA HIS A 128 14.44 14.63 -2.36
C HIS A 128 14.53 13.32 -3.14
N ARG A 129 13.41 12.93 -3.74
CA ARG A 129 13.30 11.74 -4.61
C ARG A 129 12.90 12.13 -6.01
N LEU A 130 11.73 12.76 -6.18
CA LEU A 130 11.22 13.33 -7.42
C LEU A 130 10.68 14.72 -7.16
N GLY A 131 10.66 15.55 -8.19
CA GLY A 131 10.05 16.87 -8.12
C GLY A 131 10.98 18.00 -8.48
N VAL A 132 10.37 19.13 -8.80
CA VAL A 132 11.08 20.37 -9.11
C VAL A 132 11.51 21.04 -7.79
N ARG A 133 12.75 21.48 -7.73
CA ARG A 133 13.28 22.19 -6.56
C ARG A 133 12.58 23.55 -6.40
N PRO A 134 12.38 24.02 -5.16
CA PRO A 134 11.69 25.29 -4.92
C PRO A 134 12.29 26.48 -5.67
N GLU A 135 13.61 26.55 -5.79
CA GLU A 135 14.32 27.62 -6.50
C GLU A 135 14.08 27.65 -8.02
N GLU A 136 13.66 26.55 -8.60
CA GLU A 136 13.32 26.43 -10.02
C GLU A 136 11.81 26.37 -10.27
N ALA A 137 11.03 26.25 -9.22
CA ALA A 137 9.61 25.88 -9.31
C ALA A 137 8.75 26.94 -9.99
N GLU A 138 8.99 28.23 -9.74
CA GLU A 138 8.18 29.29 -10.34
C GLU A 138 8.37 29.34 -11.87
N ALA A 139 9.61 29.28 -12.35
CA ALA A 139 9.87 29.27 -13.78
C ALA A 139 9.28 28.02 -14.47
N PHE A 140 9.38 26.88 -13.83
CA PHE A 140 8.78 25.63 -14.30
C PHE A 140 7.24 25.72 -14.37
N TYR A 141 6.63 26.25 -13.32
CA TYR A 141 5.18 26.46 -13.24
C TYR A 141 4.70 27.38 -14.36
N GLN A 142 5.41 28.50 -14.62
CA GLN A 142 5.05 29.42 -15.67
C GLN A 142 5.09 28.75 -17.05
N ARG A 143 6.07 27.92 -17.33
CA ARG A 143 6.12 27.17 -18.60
C ARG A 143 4.93 26.21 -18.73
N LEU A 144 4.53 25.54 -17.65
CA LEU A 144 3.32 24.70 -17.66
C LEU A 144 2.04 25.51 -17.91
N THR A 145 1.91 26.70 -17.31
CA THR A 145 0.74 27.57 -17.53
C THR A 145 0.61 28.08 -18.95
N HIS A 146 1.72 28.20 -19.67
CA HIS A 146 1.74 28.65 -21.07
C HIS A 146 1.78 27.51 -22.09
N CYS A 147 1.82 26.27 -21.64
CA CYS A 147 1.85 25.12 -22.55
C CYS A 147 0.46 24.76 -23.04
N LYS A 148 0.27 24.78 -24.38
CA LYS A 148 -1.04 24.48 -25.02
C LYS A 148 -1.54 23.06 -24.72
N ASN A 149 -0.63 22.13 -24.45
CA ASN A 149 -0.94 20.72 -24.18
C ASN A 149 -1.26 20.44 -22.70
N VAL A 150 -1.20 21.46 -21.86
CA VAL A 150 -1.53 21.38 -20.43
C VAL A 150 -2.87 22.02 -20.17
N ARG A 151 -3.78 21.25 -19.61
CA ARG A 151 -5.10 21.74 -19.19
C ARG A 151 -4.93 22.68 -17.99
N GLN A 152 -5.44 23.89 -18.14
CA GLN A 152 -5.37 24.88 -17.07
C GLN A 152 -6.57 24.74 -16.11
N PRO A 153 -6.43 25.06 -14.82
CA PRO A 153 -5.18 25.46 -14.16
C PRO A 153 -4.24 24.27 -13.88
N VAL A 154 -2.95 24.55 -13.71
CA VAL A 154 -1.96 23.55 -13.31
C VAL A 154 -2.19 23.19 -11.83
N ASN A 155 -2.30 21.91 -11.54
CA ASN A 155 -2.40 21.40 -10.17
C ASN A 155 -1.00 21.19 -9.58
N ILE A 156 -0.89 21.18 -8.25
CA ILE A 156 0.40 21.08 -7.56
C ILE A 156 0.33 19.91 -6.57
N VAL A 157 1.32 19.05 -6.61
CA VAL A 157 1.45 17.88 -5.75
C VAL A 157 2.83 17.84 -5.09
N SER A 158 2.89 17.32 -3.89
CA SER A 158 4.13 16.97 -3.20
C SER A 158 3.94 15.69 -2.38
N HIS A 159 4.96 15.32 -1.63
CA HIS A 159 4.91 14.11 -0.82
C HIS A 159 5.77 14.28 0.43
N PHE A 160 5.22 13.90 1.58
CA PHE A 160 5.95 13.94 2.84
C PHE A 160 6.97 12.80 2.93
N ALA A 161 8.14 13.14 3.44
CA ALA A 161 9.17 12.15 3.73
C ALA A 161 8.96 11.46 5.08
N ARG A 162 8.43 12.19 6.08
CA ARG A 162 8.41 11.79 7.48
C ARG A 162 7.12 12.18 8.20
N ALA A 163 5.97 12.00 7.52
CA ALA A 163 4.67 12.30 8.12
C ALA A 163 4.34 11.41 9.33
N ASP A 164 4.96 10.23 9.40
CA ASP A 164 4.86 9.27 10.50
C ASP A 164 5.75 9.61 11.72
N GLU A 165 6.54 10.68 11.63
CA GLU A 165 7.44 11.14 12.69
C GLU A 165 7.09 12.58 13.09
N PRO A 166 5.98 12.80 13.84
CA PRO A 166 5.48 14.14 14.11
C PRO A 166 6.43 15.05 14.92
N GLU A 167 7.37 14.45 15.63
CA GLU A 167 8.29 15.19 16.51
C GLU A 167 9.53 15.75 15.80
N CYS A 168 9.77 15.38 14.53
CA CYS A 168 11.04 15.71 13.87
C CYS A 168 11.07 17.10 13.19
N GLY A 169 9.93 17.78 13.05
CA GLY A 169 9.83 19.09 12.38
C GLY A 169 9.91 19.07 10.86
N ALA A 170 10.19 17.92 10.25
CA ALA A 170 10.36 17.81 8.80
C ALA A 170 9.04 18.04 8.04
N THR A 171 7.93 17.56 8.56
CA THR A 171 6.62 17.69 7.93
C THR A 171 6.12 19.13 7.92
N GLU A 172 6.30 19.85 9.05
CA GLU A 172 5.98 21.28 9.11
C GLU A 172 6.80 22.07 8.09
N HIS A 173 8.09 21.77 7.98
CA HIS A 173 8.97 22.44 7.02
C HIS A 173 8.49 22.21 5.58
N GLN A 174 8.13 20.98 5.24
CA GLN A 174 7.56 20.65 3.91
C GLN A 174 6.24 21.38 3.67
N LEU A 175 5.35 21.44 4.68
CA LEU A 175 4.10 22.17 4.59
C LEU A 175 4.29 23.65 4.35
N ASP A 176 5.25 24.29 5.03
CA ASP A 176 5.54 25.70 4.85
C ASP A 176 6.00 26.00 3.42
N ILE A 177 6.90 25.20 2.87
CA ILE A 177 7.36 25.35 1.49
C ILE A 177 6.20 25.14 0.51
N PHE A 178 5.40 24.07 0.70
CA PHE A 178 4.27 23.75 -0.16
C PHE A 178 3.21 24.86 -0.15
N SER A 179 2.81 25.29 1.03
CA SER A 179 1.79 26.33 1.20
C SER A 179 2.23 27.66 0.59
N ALA A 180 3.48 28.05 0.82
CA ALA A 180 4.03 29.28 0.26
C ALA A 180 4.06 29.25 -1.28
N PHE A 181 4.47 28.14 -1.87
CA PHE A 181 4.48 28.02 -3.34
C PHE A 181 3.07 28.03 -3.93
N CYS A 182 2.12 27.36 -3.27
CA CYS A 182 0.73 27.27 -3.76
C CYS A 182 -0.07 28.57 -3.60
N GLN A 183 0.38 29.51 -2.78
CA GLN A 183 -0.33 30.74 -2.51
C GLN A 183 -0.60 31.52 -3.77
N GLY A 184 -1.87 31.88 -4.00
CA GLY A 184 -2.31 32.66 -5.16
C GLY A 184 -2.39 31.88 -6.47
N LYS A 185 -2.12 30.59 -6.47
CA LYS A 185 -2.22 29.72 -7.64
C LYS A 185 -3.60 29.01 -7.66
N PRO A 186 -4.29 29.00 -8.82
CA PRO A 186 -5.70 28.56 -8.85
C PRO A 186 -5.91 27.04 -8.89
N GLY A 187 -4.85 26.25 -9.13
CA GLY A 187 -4.94 24.80 -9.27
C GLY A 187 -5.22 24.07 -7.96
N GLN A 188 -5.58 22.80 -8.10
CA GLN A 188 -5.81 21.91 -6.96
C GLN A 188 -4.47 21.54 -6.31
N ARG A 189 -4.51 21.23 -5.01
CA ARG A 189 -3.32 20.98 -4.18
C ARG A 189 -3.45 19.62 -3.52
N SER A 190 -2.36 18.87 -3.49
CA SER A 190 -2.31 17.57 -2.83
C SER A 190 -0.91 17.29 -2.27
N ILE A 191 -0.82 16.98 -0.99
CA ILE A 191 0.44 16.58 -0.35
C ILE A 191 0.27 15.37 0.58
N ALA A 192 -0.87 15.20 1.23
CA ALA A 192 -1.08 14.14 2.21
C ALA A 192 -1.31 12.78 1.54
N ALA A 193 -0.49 11.80 1.92
CA ALA A 193 -0.76 10.38 1.78
C ALA A 193 -1.28 9.84 3.13
N SER A 194 -1.18 8.54 3.39
CA SER A 194 -1.76 7.92 4.59
C SER A 194 -1.33 8.60 5.89
N GLY A 195 -0.03 8.84 6.08
CA GLY A 195 0.48 9.48 7.29
C GLY A 195 -0.02 10.92 7.47
N GLY A 196 -0.06 11.68 6.37
CA GLY A 196 -0.59 13.05 6.37
C GLY A 196 -2.08 13.09 6.71
N ILE A 197 -2.86 12.16 6.19
CA ILE A 197 -4.30 12.09 6.48
C ILE A 197 -4.53 11.82 7.96
N LEU A 198 -3.78 10.88 8.55
CA LEU A 198 -3.99 10.45 9.93
C LEU A 198 -3.48 11.46 10.96
N LEU A 199 -2.34 12.09 10.71
CA LEU A 199 -1.60 12.85 11.73
C LEU A 199 -1.51 14.35 11.46
N TRP A 200 -1.81 14.80 10.24
CA TRP A 200 -1.61 16.18 9.81
C TRP A 200 -2.85 16.74 9.12
N PRO A 201 -3.94 17.04 9.87
CA PRO A 201 -5.20 17.55 9.27
C PRO A 201 -5.01 18.80 8.40
N GLN A 202 -4.06 19.66 8.77
CA GLN A 202 -3.72 20.86 7.99
C GLN A 202 -3.09 20.57 6.63
N SER A 203 -2.72 19.31 6.36
CA SER A 203 -2.13 18.88 5.08
C SER A 203 -3.15 18.33 4.08
N HIS A 204 -4.42 18.27 4.44
CA HIS A 204 -5.44 17.59 3.59
C HIS A 204 -5.68 18.30 2.27
N PHE A 205 -5.67 19.64 2.24
CA PHE A 205 -5.90 20.45 1.05
C PHE A 205 -7.10 19.97 0.20
N ASP A 206 -6.98 20.08 -1.13
CA ASP A 206 -8.10 19.77 -2.04
C ASP A 206 -8.24 18.27 -2.31
N TRP A 207 -7.11 17.55 -2.36
CA TRP A 207 -7.05 16.12 -2.62
C TRP A 207 -6.09 15.44 -1.65
N ALA A 208 -6.55 14.36 -1.02
CA ALA A 208 -5.70 13.48 -0.22
C ALA A 208 -5.54 12.13 -0.95
N ARG A 209 -4.39 11.47 -0.76
CA ARG A 209 -4.00 10.28 -1.49
C ARG A 209 -3.76 9.10 -0.55
N PRO A 210 -4.84 8.48 -0.01
CA PRO A 210 -4.67 7.32 0.86
C PRO A 210 -4.08 6.14 0.08
N GLY A 211 -2.99 5.61 0.60
CA GLY A 211 -2.39 4.37 0.14
C GLY A 211 -2.65 3.24 1.13
N ILE A 212 -1.65 2.88 1.91
CA ILE A 212 -1.71 1.71 2.79
C ILE A 212 -2.88 1.73 3.78
N ILE A 213 -3.26 2.90 4.30
CA ILE A 213 -4.36 2.99 5.26
C ILE A 213 -5.72 2.62 4.65
N LEU A 214 -5.88 2.80 3.35
CA LEU A 214 -7.09 2.35 2.64
C LEU A 214 -7.30 0.84 2.81
N TYR A 215 -6.22 0.09 2.92
CA TYR A 215 -6.24 -1.36 3.11
C TYR A 215 -6.28 -1.77 4.59
N GLY A 216 -6.47 -0.81 5.49
CA GLY A 216 -6.60 -1.05 6.93
C GLY A 216 -5.28 -1.25 7.66
N VAL A 217 -4.17 -0.88 7.04
CA VAL A 217 -2.82 -1.02 7.57
C VAL A 217 -2.24 0.35 7.87
N SER A 218 -1.64 0.51 9.03
CA SER A 218 -1.02 1.78 9.45
C SER A 218 0.26 2.07 8.68
N PRO A 219 0.51 3.33 8.30
CA PRO A 219 1.79 3.75 7.78
C PRO A 219 2.88 3.87 8.85
N LEU A 220 2.51 3.77 10.12
CA LEU A 220 3.43 3.91 11.25
C LEU A 220 4.21 2.63 11.50
N GLU A 221 5.46 2.77 11.91
CA GLU A 221 6.33 1.63 12.23
C GLU A 221 5.89 0.91 13.51
N HIS A 222 5.34 1.66 14.48
CA HIS A 222 4.85 1.16 15.76
C HIS A 222 3.39 1.57 15.96
N LYS A 223 2.75 1.04 17.02
CA LYS A 223 1.39 1.46 17.39
C LYS A 223 1.28 2.99 17.49
N PRO A 224 0.12 3.57 17.16
CA PRO A 224 -1.16 2.90 16.86
C PRO A 224 -1.19 2.29 15.45
N TRP A 225 -1.92 1.18 15.32
CA TRP A 225 -2.10 0.46 14.06
C TRP A 225 -3.45 0.79 13.39
N GLY A 226 -3.72 0.20 12.23
CA GLY A 226 -4.94 0.49 11.46
C GLY A 226 -6.24 0.44 12.27
N PRO A 227 -6.51 -0.64 13.03
CA PRO A 227 -7.71 -0.72 13.86
C PRO A 227 -7.83 0.37 14.93
N ASP A 228 -6.71 0.84 15.46
CA ASP A 228 -6.70 1.91 16.48
C ASP A 228 -7.19 3.24 15.90
N PHE A 229 -7.09 3.44 14.59
CA PHE A 229 -7.62 4.60 13.88
C PHE A 229 -9.04 4.40 13.34
N GLY A 230 -9.65 3.25 13.60
CA GLY A 230 -11.00 2.90 13.12
C GLY A 230 -11.03 2.27 11.74
N PHE A 231 -9.92 1.77 11.24
CA PHE A 231 -9.84 1.03 9.97
C PHE A 231 -9.92 -0.47 10.20
N GLN A 232 -10.36 -1.20 9.18
CA GLN A 232 -10.47 -2.64 9.21
C GLN A 232 -9.45 -3.27 8.26
N PRO A 233 -8.74 -4.34 8.65
CA PRO A 233 -7.85 -5.03 7.73
C PRO A 233 -8.66 -5.61 6.56
N VAL A 234 -8.21 -5.32 5.35
CA VAL A 234 -8.86 -5.78 4.12
C VAL A 234 -8.34 -7.15 3.72
N MET A 235 -7.03 -7.37 3.87
CA MET A 235 -6.37 -8.63 3.51
C MET A 235 -6.20 -9.52 4.73
N SER A 236 -6.62 -10.79 4.61
CA SER A 236 -6.19 -11.86 5.49
C SER A 236 -5.42 -12.91 4.68
N LEU A 237 -4.20 -13.21 5.10
CA LEU A 237 -3.39 -14.29 4.53
C LEU A 237 -3.66 -15.55 5.32
N THR A 238 -4.25 -16.55 4.68
CA THR A 238 -4.74 -17.77 5.31
C THR A 238 -4.13 -19.02 4.70
N SER A 239 -4.14 -20.09 5.45
CA SER A 239 -3.75 -21.42 5.01
C SER A 239 -4.43 -22.50 5.88
N SER A 240 -3.86 -23.70 5.87
CA SER A 240 -4.30 -24.82 6.70
C SER A 240 -3.10 -25.58 7.27
N LEU A 241 -3.31 -26.27 8.38
CA LEU A 241 -2.40 -27.30 8.82
C LEU A 241 -2.45 -28.47 7.81
N ILE A 242 -1.28 -28.92 7.37
CA ILE A 242 -1.18 -30.11 6.51
C ILE A 242 -0.70 -31.35 7.28
N ALA A 243 -0.15 -31.12 8.47
CA ALA A 243 0.25 -32.20 9.38
C ALA A 243 0.21 -31.69 10.82
N VAL A 244 -0.06 -32.60 11.74
CA VAL A 244 0.12 -32.41 13.17
C VAL A 244 0.84 -33.65 13.69
N ARG A 245 1.88 -33.43 14.49
CA ARG A 245 2.74 -34.53 14.94
C ARG A 245 3.28 -34.32 16.34
N ASP A 246 3.49 -35.39 17.05
CA ASP A 246 4.16 -35.36 18.35
C ASP A 246 5.65 -35.03 18.17
N HIS A 247 6.19 -34.27 19.11
CA HIS A 247 7.58 -33.84 19.10
C HIS A 247 8.15 -33.91 20.52
N LYS A 248 9.35 -34.45 20.66
CA LYS A 248 9.96 -34.70 21.96
C LYS A 248 10.81 -33.53 22.43
N ALA A 249 10.88 -33.35 23.74
CA ALA A 249 11.82 -32.44 24.36
C ALA A 249 13.26 -32.76 23.90
N GLY A 250 14.04 -31.70 23.62
CA GLY A 250 15.42 -31.83 23.17
C GLY A 250 15.58 -32.04 21.66
N GLU A 251 14.51 -32.26 20.90
CA GLU A 251 14.58 -32.40 19.45
C GLU A 251 14.52 -31.07 18.73
N PRO A 252 15.37 -30.85 17.71
CA PRO A 252 15.35 -29.63 16.90
C PRO A 252 14.24 -29.65 15.85
N VAL A 253 13.90 -28.45 15.31
CA VAL A 253 12.93 -28.31 14.25
C VAL A 253 13.54 -27.54 13.06
N GLY A 254 13.35 -28.09 11.86
CA GLY A 254 13.64 -27.42 10.58
C GLY A 254 15.10 -27.28 10.23
N TYR A 255 15.37 -26.52 9.19
CA TYR A 255 16.73 -26.29 8.68
C TYR A 255 17.65 -25.67 9.73
N GLY A 256 18.81 -26.27 9.89
CA GLY A 256 19.84 -25.80 10.82
C GLY A 256 19.54 -26.06 12.30
N GLY A 257 18.37 -26.65 12.63
CA GLY A 257 17.97 -26.95 14.00
C GLY A 257 18.02 -25.74 14.93
N THR A 258 17.61 -24.58 14.43
CA THR A 258 17.75 -23.30 15.15
C THR A 258 16.84 -23.15 16.35
N TRP A 259 15.80 -23.98 16.43
CA TRP A 259 14.92 -24.05 17.56
C TRP A 259 14.88 -25.49 18.09
N VAL A 260 14.99 -25.66 19.39
CA VAL A 260 14.95 -26.94 20.07
C VAL A 260 13.82 -26.90 21.10
N SER A 261 12.98 -27.92 21.11
CA SER A 261 11.86 -27.99 22.06
C SER A 261 12.35 -28.22 23.48
N GLU A 262 11.88 -27.44 24.43
CA GLU A 262 12.17 -27.59 25.86
C GLU A 262 11.31 -28.65 26.54
N ARG A 263 10.22 -29.08 25.86
CA ARG A 263 9.21 -30.00 26.38
C ARG A 263 8.66 -30.88 25.28
N ASP A 264 8.04 -32.00 25.66
CA ASP A 264 7.19 -32.75 24.76
C ASP A 264 6.03 -31.86 24.33
N THR A 265 5.74 -31.78 23.03
CA THR A 265 4.73 -30.89 22.46
C THR A 265 4.14 -31.50 21.19
N ARG A 266 3.20 -30.79 20.58
CA ARG A 266 2.69 -31.11 19.24
C ARG A 266 3.04 -29.99 18.29
N LEU A 267 3.60 -30.36 17.15
CA LEU A 267 3.92 -29.44 16.07
C LEU A 267 2.84 -29.46 15.01
N GLY A 268 2.48 -28.28 14.52
CA GLY A 268 1.71 -28.12 13.29
C GLY A 268 2.63 -27.75 12.12
N VAL A 269 2.32 -28.26 10.95
CA VAL A 269 2.96 -27.85 9.69
C VAL A 269 1.95 -27.12 8.85
N VAL A 270 2.25 -25.86 8.51
CA VAL A 270 1.37 -24.96 7.75
C VAL A 270 1.78 -24.94 6.28
N ALA A 271 0.81 -25.03 5.38
CA ALA A 271 1.03 -24.91 3.93
C ALA A 271 1.26 -23.45 3.52
N MET A 272 2.40 -22.89 3.92
CA MET A 272 2.81 -21.51 3.69
C MET A 272 4.32 -21.42 3.82
N GLY A 273 4.98 -20.69 2.92
CA GLY A 273 6.40 -20.46 3.02
C GLY A 273 6.85 -19.23 2.24
N TYR A 274 8.17 -19.01 2.14
CA TYR A 274 8.68 -17.82 1.45
C TYR A 274 8.45 -17.88 -0.08
N GLY A 275 8.19 -19.06 -0.62
CA GLY A 275 7.76 -19.21 -2.02
C GLY A 275 6.36 -18.65 -2.29
N ASP A 276 5.56 -18.45 -1.24
CA ASP A 276 4.28 -17.74 -1.30
C ASP A 276 4.45 -16.23 -1.05
N GLY A 277 5.59 -15.81 -0.53
CA GLY A 277 5.86 -14.43 -0.14
C GLY A 277 5.86 -14.19 1.38
N TYR A 278 5.70 -15.24 2.19
CA TYR A 278 5.86 -15.11 3.63
C TYR A 278 7.34 -14.81 3.96
N PRO A 279 7.65 -13.91 4.90
CA PRO A 279 9.04 -13.49 5.13
C PRO A 279 9.89 -14.63 5.71
N ARG A 280 10.97 -15.00 5.01
CA ARG A 280 11.95 -15.94 5.52
C ARG A 280 12.63 -15.43 6.80
N ALA A 281 12.66 -14.10 6.97
CA ALA A 281 13.22 -13.44 8.14
C ALA A 281 12.38 -13.62 9.42
N ALA A 282 11.17 -14.19 9.34
CA ALA A 282 10.34 -14.40 10.52
C ALA A 282 11.05 -15.28 11.54
N PRO A 283 11.37 -14.75 12.75
CA PRO A 283 12.05 -15.53 13.78
C PRO A 283 11.10 -16.50 14.46
N SER A 284 11.66 -17.50 15.14
CA SER A 284 10.88 -18.30 16.09
C SER A 284 10.19 -17.38 17.09
N GLY A 285 8.93 -17.67 17.41
CA GLY A 285 8.11 -16.80 18.25
C GLY A 285 7.17 -15.88 17.46
N THR A 286 7.34 -15.73 16.16
CA THR A 286 6.39 -14.98 15.31
C THR A 286 5.00 -15.61 15.42
N PRO A 287 3.95 -14.81 15.72
CA PRO A 287 2.62 -15.36 15.95
C PRO A 287 1.91 -15.78 14.67
N VAL A 288 1.11 -16.84 14.82
CA VAL A 288 0.19 -17.36 13.80
C VAL A 288 -1.09 -17.74 14.54
N LEU A 289 -2.25 -17.59 13.93
CA LEU A 289 -3.51 -18.08 14.51
C LEU A 289 -3.80 -19.48 13.95
N VAL A 290 -4.01 -20.44 14.83
CA VAL A 290 -4.52 -21.78 14.51
C VAL A 290 -5.84 -21.96 15.26
N ASN A 291 -6.92 -22.23 14.54
CA ASN A 291 -8.26 -22.28 15.12
C ASN A 291 -8.59 -21.04 15.98
N GLY A 292 -8.13 -19.87 15.57
CA GLY A 292 -8.32 -18.60 16.29
C GLY A 292 -7.43 -18.40 17.51
N ARG A 293 -6.56 -19.33 17.83
CA ARG A 293 -5.63 -19.29 18.96
C ARG A 293 -4.23 -18.91 18.47
N GLU A 294 -3.56 -18.03 19.17
CA GLU A 294 -2.19 -17.63 18.84
C GLU A 294 -1.18 -18.70 19.22
N VAL A 295 -0.34 -19.12 18.27
CA VAL A 295 0.74 -20.07 18.46
C VAL A 295 2.02 -19.53 17.79
N PRO A 296 3.22 -19.88 18.29
CA PRO A 296 4.47 -19.37 17.74
C PRO A 296 4.96 -20.21 16.57
N ILE A 297 5.56 -19.55 15.58
CA ILE A 297 6.44 -20.20 14.60
C ILE A 297 7.67 -20.74 15.32
N VAL A 298 8.12 -21.92 14.96
CA VAL A 298 9.32 -22.55 15.49
C VAL A 298 10.21 -23.04 14.35
N GLY A 299 11.50 -22.73 14.46
CA GLY A 299 12.46 -23.01 13.41
C GLY A 299 12.37 -22.04 12.24
N ARG A 300 13.17 -22.27 11.21
CA ARG A 300 13.24 -21.41 10.03
C ARG A 300 12.03 -21.63 9.13
N VAL A 301 11.52 -20.54 8.57
CA VAL A 301 10.54 -20.58 7.48
C VAL A 301 11.19 -21.25 6.27
N ALA A 302 10.55 -22.27 5.72
CA ALA A 302 10.97 -22.95 4.50
C ALA A 302 10.28 -22.36 3.27
N MET A 303 10.61 -22.88 2.10
CA MET A 303 10.02 -22.40 0.84
C MET A 303 8.50 -22.60 0.80
N ASP A 304 8.01 -23.74 1.30
CA ASP A 304 6.63 -24.19 1.13
C ASP A 304 5.88 -24.42 2.44
N MET A 305 6.61 -24.44 3.57
CA MET A 305 6.05 -24.84 4.86
C MET A 305 6.62 -24.02 6.01
N ILE A 306 5.78 -23.89 7.04
CA ILE A 306 6.15 -23.27 8.31
C ILE A 306 5.76 -24.24 9.42
N CYS A 307 6.62 -24.44 10.42
CA CYS A 307 6.29 -25.20 11.62
C CYS A 307 5.85 -24.27 12.74
N VAL A 308 4.84 -24.68 13.49
CA VAL A 308 4.33 -23.97 14.66
C VAL A 308 4.26 -24.91 15.86
N ASP A 309 4.49 -24.37 17.06
CA ASP A 309 4.32 -25.13 18.31
C ASP A 309 2.86 -24.97 18.79
N LEU A 310 2.09 -26.01 18.61
CA LEU A 310 0.66 -26.04 18.99
C LEU A 310 0.47 -26.18 20.50
N GLY A 311 1.49 -26.62 21.23
CA GLY A 311 1.42 -26.93 22.65
C GLY A 311 1.19 -28.41 22.95
N PRO A 312 1.49 -28.85 24.18
CA PRO A 312 1.46 -30.29 24.55
C PRO A 312 0.08 -30.90 24.55
N ASN A 313 -0.95 -30.12 24.80
CA ASN A 313 -2.34 -30.57 24.92
C ASN A 313 -3.20 -30.17 23.72
N ALA A 314 -2.58 -29.81 22.58
CA ALA A 314 -3.28 -29.35 21.40
C ALA A 314 -4.23 -30.43 20.84
N GLN A 315 -5.40 -30.00 20.41
CA GLN A 315 -6.41 -30.85 19.79
C GLN A 315 -6.57 -30.59 18.31
N ASP A 316 -5.68 -29.77 17.75
CA ASP A 316 -5.70 -29.38 16.34
C ASP A 316 -5.41 -30.58 15.43
N ASN A 317 -5.96 -30.53 14.23
CA ASN A 317 -5.85 -31.58 13.24
C ASN A 317 -5.39 -31.04 11.89
N ALA A 318 -4.90 -31.92 11.03
CA ALA A 318 -4.64 -31.58 9.64
C ALA A 318 -5.96 -31.10 8.99
N GLY A 319 -5.87 -30.00 8.23
CA GLY A 319 -7.04 -29.34 7.65
C GLY A 319 -7.55 -28.13 8.45
N ASP A 320 -7.14 -27.97 9.69
CA ASP A 320 -7.59 -26.84 10.51
C ASP A 320 -7.09 -25.50 9.96
N PRO A 321 -7.88 -24.42 10.11
CA PRO A 321 -7.59 -23.13 9.53
C PRO A 321 -6.45 -22.41 10.24
N VAL A 322 -5.62 -21.73 9.43
CA VAL A 322 -4.48 -20.93 9.89
C VAL A 322 -4.59 -19.52 9.32
N VAL A 323 -4.32 -18.51 10.15
CA VAL A 323 -4.20 -17.11 9.73
C VAL A 323 -2.76 -16.64 9.99
N LEU A 324 -2.08 -16.20 8.94
CA LEU A 324 -0.70 -15.70 9.02
C LEU A 324 -0.66 -14.19 9.35
N TRP A 325 -1.63 -13.43 8.85
CA TRP A 325 -1.96 -12.06 9.25
C TRP A 325 -3.34 -11.68 8.72
N GLY A 326 -3.91 -10.63 9.26
CA GLY A 326 -5.21 -10.09 8.85
C GLY A 326 -6.15 -9.88 10.03
N GLU A 327 -7.38 -10.32 9.88
CA GLU A 327 -8.36 -10.23 10.96
C GLU A 327 -7.91 -11.04 12.19
N GLY A 328 -7.85 -10.37 13.34
CA GLY A 328 -7.40 -10.97 14.60
C GLY A 328 -5.88 -11.03 14.78
N LEU A 329 -5.11 -10.75 13.74
CA LEU A 329 -3.65 -10.71 13.77
C LEU A 329 -3.13 -9.65 12.78
N PRO A 330 -3.02 -8.38 13.20
CA PRO A 330 -2.61 -7.31 12.29
C PRO A 330 -1.27 -7.57 11.62
N VAL A 331 -1.17 -7.30 10.33
CA VAL A 331 0.07 -7.46 9.58
C VAL A 331 1.20 -6.58 10.15
N GLU A 332 0.85 -5.46 10.74
CA GLU A 332 1.79 -4.55 11.41
C GLU A 332 2.56 -5.26 12.54
N ARG A 333 1.91 -6.19 13.23
CA ARG A 333 2.55 -7.01 14.26
C ARG A 333 3.60 -7.95 13.66
N ILE A 334 3.29 -8.52 12.50
CA ILE A 334 4.25 -9.36 11.77
C ILE A 334 5.41 -8.52 11.24
N ALA A 335 5.14 -7.33 10.75
CA ALA A 335 6.16 -6.38 10.31
C ALA A 335 7.13 -6.04 11.45
N GLU A 336 6.61 -5.76 12.64
CA GLU A 336 7.40 -5.46 13.83
C GLU A 336 8.31 -6.63 14.22
N MET A 337 7.77 -7.85 14.23
CA MET A 337 8.51 -9.07 14.56
C MET A 337 9.59 -9.43 13.54
N THR A 338 9.30 -9.26 12.26
CA THR A 338 10.19 -9.66 11.16
C THR A 338 11.15 -8.56 10.73
N LYS A 339 10.89 -7.31 11.13
CA LYS A 339 11.59 -6.09 10.67
C LYS A 339 11.48 -5.90 9.15
N VAL A 340 10.42 -6.45 8.56
CA VAL A 340 10.02 -6.22 7.17
C VAL A 340 8.82 -5.27 7.20
N SER A 341 8.87 -4.22 6.38
CA SER A 341 7.80 -3.24 6.31
C SER A 341 6.46 -3.88 5.97
N ALA A 342 5.38 -3.41 6.59
CA ALA A 342 4.03 -3.88 6.26
C ALA A 342 3.69 -3.65 4.78
N TYR A 343 4.18 -2.57 4.18
CA TYR A 343 4.08 -2.30 2.75
C TYR A 343 4.66 -3.46 1.92
N GLU A 344 5.84 -3.90 2.28
CA GLU A 344 6.53 -5.01 1.60
C GLU A 344 5.79 -6.33 1.81
N LEU A 345 5.36 -6.63 3.03
CA LEU A 345 4.66 -7.89 3.34
C LEU A 345 3.43 -8.08 2.46
N ILE A 346 2.56 -7.07 2.35
CA ILE A 346 1.31 -7.21 1.59
C ILE A 346 1.50 -7.16 0.08
N THR A 347 2.57 -6.53 -0.41
CA THR A 347 2.80 -6.36 -1.86
C THR A 347 3.62 -7.47 -2.49
N ARG A 348 4.35 -8.28 -1.71
CA ARG A 348 5.31 -9.27 -2.23
C ARG A 348 4.78 -10.69 -2.37
N LEU A 349 3.49 -10.92 -2.12
CA LEU A 349 2.88 -12.23 -2.28
C LEU A 349 3.02 -12.70 -3.74
N THR A 350 3.34 -13.97 -3.92
CA THR A 350 3.61 -14.54 -5.23
C THR A 350 2.33 -15.01 -5.94
N SER A 351 2.42 -15.25 -7.24
CA SER A 351 1.28 -15.67 -8.06
C SER A 351 0.72 -17.05 -7.70
N ARG A 352 1.44 -17.86 -6.91
CA ARG A 352 0.88 -19.15 -6.46
C ARG A 352 -0.11 -19.04 -5.30
N VAL A 353 -0.19 -17.86 -4.67
CA VAL A 353 -1.21 -17.60 -3.63
C VAL A 353 -2.54 -17.35 -4.29
N ALA A 354 -3.56 -18.12 -3.90
CA ALA A 354 -4.90 -17.94 -4.43
C ALA A 354 -5.53 -16.66 -3.88
N MET A 355 -6.34 -15.98 -4.69
CA MET A 355 -7.09 -14.79 -4.29
C MET A 355 -8.56 -15.13 -4.14
N LYS A 356 -9.17 -14.72 -3.03
CA LYS A 356 -10.59 -14.90 -2.76
C LYS A 356 -11.19 -13.59 -2.26
N TYR A 357 -12.26 -13.14 -2.91
CA TYR A 357 -12.98 -11.92 -2.54
C TYR A 357 -14.26 -12.28 -1.79
N ILE A 358 -14.49 -11.59 -0.66
CA ILE A 358 -15.71 -11.71 0.16
C ILE A 358 -16.31 -10.34 0.44
N ASP A 359 -17.60 -10.29 0.81
CA ASP A 359 -18.32 -9.11 1.27
C ASP A 359 -18.60 -9.17 2.76
#